data_9e29c1bd5a2587573023fcda2c0e83e6
#
_entry.id   9e29c1bd5a2587573023fcda2c0e83e6
#
_cell.length_a   1.000
_cell.length_b   1.000
_cell.length_c   1.000
_cell.angle_alpha   90.00
_cell.angle_beta   90.00
_cell.angle_gamma   90.00
#
_symmetry.space_group_name_H-M   'P 1'
#
loop_
_entity.id
_entity.type
_entity.pdbx_description
1 polymer ?
#
loop_
_entity_poly.entity_id
_entity_poly.type
_entity_poly.pdbx_seq_one_letter_code
_entity_poly.pdbx_strand_id
1 'polypeptide(L)'
;MELDKFQDRDRPVDILIVDDDATTILLLKAILQKINFSVRSAESSSVALRSIRGNLPDLILLDIKMDDMDGYELCQMLKTDLLTRNIPVIFISSLEGSEEKVRAFKVGGVDYIVKPFYKEEVLSRVQTHVKLRLMQQRLEQQVEKRTFSLKQRSNELEETVAALRVLMEQYKNYSQETEQTVFFNINKLIQPTIDRLQRTKLNDNQKMLVKILYSNIREITSSLLPSREGVHLKLTPTELQIANLIKQDNQTKDIAEILNLSPATISTHRKNIRKKLGITREKVNLRTFLTSV
;
A
#
# COMPACT_ATOMS: atom_id res chain seq x y z
N MET A 1 11.78 -25.87 -32.70
CA MET A 1 12.20 -24.60 -32.12
C MET A 1 11.33 -24.17 -30.92
N GLU A 2 10.68 -25.10 -30.21
CA GLU A 2 9.88 -24.80 -28.99
C GLU A 2 10.31 -25.62 -27.75
N LEU A 3 11.34 -26.44 -27.86
CA LEU A 3 11.79 -27.37 -26.78
C LEU A 3 12.62 -26.67 -25.67
N ASP A 4 13.13 -25.46 -25.91
CA ASP A 4 13.99 -24.73 -24.98
C ASP A 4 13.27 -24.13 -23.75
N LYS A 5 11.93 -24.10 -23.76
CA LYS A 5 11.15 -23.44 -22.70
C LYS A 5 10.97 -24.26 -21.42
N PHE A 6 11.37 -25.54 -21.43
CA PHE A 6 11.32 -26.42 -20.27
C PHE A 6 12.66 -26.54 -19.53
N GLN A 7 13.72 -25.90 -20.03
CA GLN A 7 15.12 -26.06 -19.53
C GLN A 7 15.46 -25.18 -18.31
N ASP A 8 14.56 -24.31 -17.86
CA ASP A 8 14.80 -23.40 -16.73
C ASP A 8 14.51 -24.05 -15.36
N ARG A 9 14.66 -25.37 -15.28
CA ARG A 9 14.49 -26.16 -14.04
C ARG A 9 15.71 -26.99 -13.76
N ASP A 10 16.05 -27.14 -12.48
CA ASP A 10 17.11 -28.06 -12.00
C ASP A 10 16.79 -29.55 -12.22
N ARG A 11 15.54 -29.88 -12.60
CA ARG A 11 15.10 -31.25 -12.86
C ARG A 11 14.22 -31.35 -14.13
N PRO A 12 14.27 -32.49 -14.85
CA PRO A 12 13.35 -32.74 -15.96
C PRO A 12 11.89 -32.81 -15.49
N VAL A 13 10.96 -32.54 -16.40
CA VAL A 13 9.51 -32.70 -16.16
C VAL A 13 9.21 -34.18 -15.91
N ASP A 14 8.53 -34.48 -14.80
CA ASP A 14 8.23 -35.83 -14.36
C ASP A 14 6.78 -36.19 -14.65
N ILE A 15 6.56 -37.20 -15.49
CA ILE A 15 5.24 -37.69 -15.91
C ILE A 15 5.02 -39.08 -15.34
N LEU A 16 3.91 -39.28 -14.65
CA LEU A 16 3.46 -40.59 -14.19
C LEU A 16 2.39 -41.14 -15.16
N ILE A 17 2.64 -42.31 -15.70
CA ILE A 17 1.68 -43.09 -16.49
C ILE A 17 1.07 -44.14 -15.56
N VAL A 18 -0.26 -44.23 -15.52
CA VAL A 18 -1.00 -45.21 -14.74
C VAL A 18 -1.94 -45.95 -15.69
N ASP A 19 -1.64 -47.21 -15.96
CA ASP A 19 -2.38 -48.06 -16.93
C ASP A 19 -2.04 -49.50 -16.59
N ASP A 20 -2.97 -50.43 -16.61
CA ASP A 20 -2.75 -51.87 -16.37
C ASP A 20 -2.24 -52.61 -17.62
N ASP A 21 -2.37 -51.98 -18.83
CA ASP A 21 -1.80 -52.53 -20.06
C ASP A 21 -0.35 -52.10 -20.25
N ALA A 22 0.56 -53.06 -20.09
CA ALA A 22 2.00 -52.86 -20.30
C ALA A 22 2.34 -52.36 -21.71
N THR A 23 1.54 -52.67 -22.73
CA THR A 23 1.74 -52.24 -24.12
C THR A 23 1.49 -50.74 -24.25
N THR A 24 0.41 -50.27 -23.67
CA THR A 24 0.07 -48.83 -23.59
C THR A 24 1.17 -48.06 -22.83
N ILE A 25 1.63 -48.57 -21.71
CA ILE A 25 2.75 -47.94 -20.93
C ILE A 25 4.00 -47.84 -21.79
N LEU A 26 4.42 -48.89 -22.47
CA LEU A 26 5.61 -48.86 -23.32
C LEU A 26 5.50 -47.88 -24.47
N LEU A 27 4.33 -47.80 -25.13
CA LEU A 27 4.08 -46.87 -26.21
C LEU A 27 4.15 -45.41 -25.73
N LEU A 28 3.47 -45.08 -24.63
CA LEU A 28 3.48 -43.76 -24.05
C LEU A 28 4.90 -43.33 -23.56
N LYS A 29 5.63 -44.24 -22.91
CA LYS A 29 7.04 -44.03 -22.59
C LYS A 29 7.87 -43.67 -23.79
N ALA A 30 7.77 -44.43 -24.86
CA ALA A 30 8.52 -44.21 -26.09
C ALA A 30 8.18 -42.87 -26.77
N ILE A 31 6.92 -42.40 -26.65
CA ILE A 31 6.48 -41.10 -27.17
C ILE A 31 7.09 -39.95 -26.32
N LEU A 32 6.98 -40.03 -24.98
CA LEU A 32 7.32 -38.94 -24.10
C LEU A 32 8.81 -38.79 -23.84
N GLN A 33 9.58 -39.88 -23.84
CA GLN A 33 11.03 -39.84 -23.67
C GLN A 33 11.75 -39.14 -24.82
N LYS A 34 11.16 -39.11 -26.03
CA LYS A 34 11.73 -38.39 -27.20
C LYS A 34 11.83 -36.87 -26.98
N ILE A 35 11.15 -36.31 -26.02
CA ILE A 35 11.15 -34.88 -25.70
C ILE A 35 11.74 -34.60 -24.33
N ASN A 36 12.64 -35.47 -23.83
CA ASN A 36 13.38 -35.29 -22.55
C ASN A 36 12.49 -35.20 -21.30
N PHE A 37 11.32 -35.80 -21.29
CA PHE A 37 10.54 -35.97 -20.07
C PHE A 37 11.04 -37.19 -19.27
N SER A 38 11.08 -37.04 -17.95
CA SER A 38 11.22 -38.17 -17.03
C SER A 38 9.88 -38.89 -16.94
N VAL A 39 9.85 -40.19 -17.21
CA VAL A 39 8.61 -40.96 -17.26
C VAL A 39 8.67 -42.12 -16.30
N ARG A 40 7.79 -42.08 -15.31
CA ARG A 40 7.53 -43.19 -14.41
C ARG A 40 6.23 -43.91 -14.81
N SER A 41 6.04 -45.15 -14.41
CA SER A 41 4.80 -45.88 -14.65
C SER A 41 4.36 -46.64 -13.42
N ALA A 42 3.06 -46.84 -13.33
CA ALA A 42 2.39 -47.68 -12.33
C ALA A 42 1.34 -48.54 -13.04
N GLU A 43 1.30 -49.83 -12.76
CA GLU A 43 0.40 -50.81 -13.35
C GLU A 43 -0.91 -50.93 -12.56
N SER A 44 -1.10 -50.14 -11.51
CA SER A 44 -2.32 -50.12 -10.69
C SER A 44 -2.41 -48.79 -9.91
N SER A 45 -3.63 -48.46 -9.47
CA SER A 45 -3.89 -47.31 -8.62
C SER A 45 -3.11 -47.33 -7.30
N SER A 46 -2.97 -48.50 -6.69
CA SER A 46 -2.23 -48.63 -5.45
C SER A 46 -0.72 -48.40 -5.62
N VAL A 47 -0.14 -48.82 -6.74
CA VAL A 47 1.26 -48.52 -7.11
C VAL A 47 1.43 -47.04 -7.41
N ALA A 48 0.48 -46.44 -8.12
CA ALA A 48 0.49 -45.03 -8.43
C ALA A 48 0.47 -44.16 -7.18
N LEU A 49 -0.39 -44.44 -6.19
CA LEU A 49 -0.45 -43.72 -4.92
C LEU A 49 0.87 -43.82 -4.12
N ARG A 50 1.51 -44.98 -4.11
CA ARG A 50 2.84 -45.11 -3.47
C ARG A 50 3.91 -44.29 -4.18
N SER A 51 3.91 -44.32 -5.54
CA SER A 51 4.83 -43.55 -6.35
C SER A 51 4.67 -42.03 -6.15
N ILE A 52 3.44 -41.56 -6.06
CA ILE A 52 3.10 -40.14 -5.86
C ILE A 52 3.53 -39.65 -4.45
N ARG A 53 3.33 -40.48 -3.41
CA ARG A 53 3.79 -40.13 -2.06
C ARG A 53 5.31 -40.00 -1.96
N GLY A 54 6.06 -40.75 -2.73
CA GLY A 54 7.52 -40.66 -2.78
C GLY A 54 8.04 -39.45 -3.53
N ASN A 55 7.41 -39.10 -4.64
CA ASN A 55 7.73 -37.93 -5.46
C ASN A 55 6.52 -37.46 -6.27
N LEU A 56 6.14 -36.20 -6.13
CA LEU A 56 4.99 -35.63 -6.84
C LEU A 56 5.31 -35.45 -8.33
N PRO A 57 4.53 -36.03 -9.25
CA PRO A 57 4.71 -35.82 -10.69
C PRO A 57 4.22 -34.44 -11.12
N ASP A 58 4.73 -33.97 -12.24
CA ASP A 58 4.27 -32.72 -12.86
C ASP A 58 2.97 -32.91 -13.67
N LEU A 59 2.68 -34.15 -14.12
CA LEU A 59 1.46 -34.56 -14.82
C LEU A 59 1.21 -36.06 -14.65
N ILE A 60 -0.05 -36.46 -14.65
CA ILE A 60 -0.47 -37.86 -14.63
C ILE A 60 -1.25 -38.18 -15.91
N LEU A 61 -0.85 -39.23 -16.62
CA LEU A 61 -1.64 -39.90 -17.64
C LEU A 61 -2.30 -41.10 -16.99
N LEU A 62 -3.63 -41.15 -17.00
CA LEU A 62 -4.39 -42.10 -16.17
C LEU A 62 -5.40 -42.89 -17.03
N ASP A 63 -5.25 -44.19 -17.05
CA ASP A 63 -6.31 -45.03 -17.61
C ASP A 63 -7.52 -45.04 -16.69
N ILE A 64 -8.71 -45.17 -17.32
CA ILE A 64 -9.98 -45.21 -16.57
C ILE A 64 -10.22 -46.63 -16.04
N LYS A 65 -10.00 -47.64 -16.89
CA LYS A 65 -10.30 -49.03 -16.56
C LYS A 65 -9.07 -49.70 -15.99
N MET A 66 -9.07 -49.98 -14.70
CA MET A 66 -8.03 -50.75 -14.00
C MET A 66 -8.68 -51.72 -13.01
N ASP A 67 -8.01 -52.83 -12.73
CA ASP A 67 -8.58 -53.93 -11.95
C ASP A 67 -8.78 -53.64 -10.47
N ASP A 68 -7.94 -52.76 -9.86
CA ASP A 68 -7.94 -52.51 -8.40
C ASP A 68 -8.87 -51.33 -8.00
N MET A 69 -8.76 -50.19 -8.64
CA MET A 69 -9.55 -48.97 -8.43
C MET A 69 -9.66 -48.25 -9.76
N ASP A 70 -10.86 -47.79 -10.10
CA ASP A 70 -11.05 -47.11 -11.38
C ASP A 70 -10.32 -45.74 -11.40
N GLY A 71 -9.94 -45.27 -12.59
CA GLY A 71 -9.20 -44.03 -12.74
C GLY A 71 -9.96 -42.79 -12.27
N TYR A 72 -11.30 -42.81 -12.28
CA TYR A 72 -12.12 -41.71 -11.77
C TYR A 72 -12.01 -41.60 -10.25
N GLU A 73 -12.03 -42.72 -9.54
CA GLU A 73 -11.87 -42.77 -8.09
C GLU A 73 -10.47 -42.29 -7.67
N LEU A 74 -9.43 -42.77 -8.35
CA LEU A 74 -8.07 -42.31 -8.11
C LEU A 74 -7.93 -40.80 -8.36
N CYS A 75 -8.47 -40.29 -9.47
CA CYS A 75 -8.45 -38.86 -9.75
C CYS A 75 -9.15 -38.04 -8.64
N GLN A 76 -10.33 -38.49 -8.21
CA GLN A 76 -11.07 -37.81 -7.16
C GLN A 76 -10.29 -37.77 -5.82
N MET A 77 -9.64 -38.87 -5.46
CA MET A 77 -8.75 -38.91 -4.29
C MET A 77 -7.60 -37.91 -4.41
N LEU A 78 -6.93 -37.87 -5.56
CA LEU A 78 -5.85 -36.91 -5.83
C LEU A 78 -6.31 -35.47 -5.77
N LYS A 79 -7.54 -35.16 -6.21
CA LYS A 79 -8.09 -33.79 -6.22
C LYS A 79 -8.59 -33.32 -4.87
N THR A 80 -8.85 -34.23 -3.93
CA THR A 80 -9.21 -33.89 -2.55
C THR A 80 -8.00 -33.61 -1.64
N ASP A 81 -6.86 -34.18 -1.97
CA ASP A 81 -5.61 -33.98 -1.19
C ASP A 81 -4.93 -32.66 -1.57
N LEU A 82 -4.56 -31.86 -0.57
CA LEU A 82 -3.94 -30.54 -0.73
C LEU A 82 -2.60 -30.59 -1.49
N LEU A 83 -1.84 -31.69 -1.38
CA LEU A 83 -0.54 -31.83 -2.02
C LEU A 83 -0.66 -32.22 -3.50
N THR A 84 -1.70 -32.97 -3.86
CA THR A 84 -1.85 -33.55 -5.21
C THR A 84 -2.94 -32.88 -6.05
N ARG A 85 -3.86 -32.15 -5.46
CA ARG A 85 -5.02 -31.54 -6.16
C ARG A 85 -4.65 -30.69 -7.39
N ASN A 86 -3.47 -30.06 -7.35
CA ASN A 86 -2.99 -29.20 -8.42
C ASN A 86 -2.24 -29.95 -9.53
N ILE A 87 -2.01 -31.28 -9.40
CA ILE A 87 -1.36 -32.07 -10.44
C ILE A 87 -2.38 -32.29 -11.58
N PRO A 88 -2.08 -31.91 -12.82
CA PRO A 88 -2.96 -32.16 -13.95
C PRO A 88 -3.07 -33.66 -14.22
N VAL A 89 -4.31 -34.15 -14.38
CA VAL A 89 -4.62 -35.53 -14.74
C VAL A 89 -5.27 -35.54 -16.11
N ILE A 90 -4.63 -36.20 -17.07
CA ILE A 90 -5.17 -36.45 -18.41
C ILE A 90 -5.64 -37.91 -18.45
N PHE A 91 -6.92 -38.13 -18.69
CA PHE A 91 -7.43 -39.49 -18.85
C PHE A 91 -7.10 -40.07 -20.22
N ILE A 92 -6.78 -41.38 -20.26
CA ILE A 92 -6.59 -42.16 -21.49
C ILE A 92 -7.51 -43.34 -21.39
N SER A 93 -8.38 -43.52 -22.39
CA SER A 93 -9.40 -44.60 -22.34
C SER A 93 -9.91 -45.02 -23.70
N SER A 94 -10.34 -46.26 -23.80
CA SER A 94 -11.07 -46.78 -24.97
C SER A 94 -12.55 -46.35 -25.03
N LEU A 95 -13.03 -45.64 -24.00
CA LEU A 95 -14.42 -45.19 -23.94
C LEU A 95 -14.61 -43.92 -24.76
N GLU A 96 -15.46 -43.96 -25.78
CA GLU A 96 -15.68 -42.81 -26.68
C GLU A 96 -16.92 -41.97 -26.31
N GLY A 97 -17.70 -42.39 -25.33
CA GLY A 97 -18.96 -41.74 -24.96
C GLY A 97 -18.80 -40.31 -24.49
N SER A 98 -19.74 -39.42 -24.86
CA SER A 98 -19.78 -38.05 -24.36
C SER A 98 -19.96 -37.99 -22.83
N GLU A 99 -20.70 -38.93 -22.26
CA GLU A 99 -20.93 -39.02 -20.81
C GLU A 99 -19.64 -39.34 -20.05
N GLU A 100 -18.79 -40.19 -20.58
CA GLU A 100 -17.50 -40.56 -20.00
C GLU A 100 -16.55 -39.37 -19.95
N LYS A 101 -16.50 -38.60 -21.04
CA LYS A 101 -15.71 -37.35 -21.07
C LYS A 101 -16.19 -36.33 -20.04
N VAL A 102 -17.50 -36.14 -19.93
CA VAL A 102 -18.10 -35.25 -18.93
C VAL A 102 -17.80 -35.74 -17.52
N ARG A 103 -17.82 -37.05 -17.26
CA ARG A 103 -17.45 -37.63 -15.97
C ARG A 103 -15.98 -37.36 -15.64
N ALA A 104 -15.07 -37.55 -16.62
CA ALA A 104 -13.64 -37.27 -16.46
C ALA A 104 -13.36 -35.83 -16.00
N PHE A 105 -14.02 -34.85 -16.62
CA PHE A 105 -13.89 -33.44 -16.20
C PHE A 105 -14.54 -33.15 -14.82
N LYS A 106 -15.68 -33.77 -14.52
CA LYS A 106 -16.36 -33.60 -13.21
C LYS A 106 -15.52 -34.08 -12.02
N VAL A 107 -14.75 -35.14 -12.19
CA VAL A 107 -13.84 -35.63 -11.11
C VAL A 107 -12.52 -34.87 -11.01
N GLY A 108 -12.32 -33.85 -11.88
CA GLY A 108 -11.17 -32.96 -11.85
C GLY A 108 -10.08 -33.27 -12.87
N GLY A 109 -10.30 -34.15 -13.83
CA GLY A 109 -9.42 -34.31 -14.98
C GLY A 109 -9.37 -33.03 -15.83
N VAL A 110 -8.18 -32.73 -16.37
CA VAL A 110 -7.94 -31.52 -17.17
C VAL A 110 -8.08 -31.77 -18.66
N ASP A 111 -7.96 -33.04 -19.11
CA ASP A 111 -8.11 -33.45 -20.52
C ASP A 111 -8.40 -34.94 -20.64
N TYR A 112 -8.68 -35.38 -21.88
CA TYR A 112 -9.06 -36.74 -22.20
C TYR A 112 -8.48 -37.16 -23.57
N ILE A 113 -7.90 -38.37 -23.66
CA ILE A 113 -7.33 -38.99 -24.88
C ILE A 113 -8.02 -40.31 -25.12
N VAL A 114 -8.49 -40.52 -26.34
CA VAL A 114 -9.18 -41.77 -26.71
C VAL A 114 -8.18 -42.77 -27.31
N LYS A 115 -8.22 -44.04 -26.88
CA LYS A 115 -7.49 -45.16 -27.53
C LYS A 115 -8.26 -45.67 -28.75
N PRO A 116 -7.63 -45.88 -29.90
CA PRO A 116 -6.20 -45.70 -30.18
C PRO A 116 -5.84 -44.22 -30.40
N PHE A 117 -4.71 -43.79 -29.85
CA PHE A 117 -4.26 -42.42 -29.92
C PHE A 117 -3.06 -42.22 -30.86
N TYR A 118 -2.95 -41.04 -31.40
CA TYR A 118 -1.81 -40.62 -32.23
C TYR A 118 -0.74 -39.93 -31.34
N LYS A 119 0.52 -40.13 -31.71
CA LYS A 119 1.66 -39.57 -31.03
C LYS A 119 1.56 -38.04 -30.87
N GLU A 120 1.18 -37.37 -31.94
CA GLU A 120 1.06 -35.91 -32.00
C GLU A 120 0.00 -35.38 -31.05
N GLU A 121 -1.11 -36.11 -30.89
CA GLU A 121 -2.18 -35.76 -29.94
C GLU A 121 -1.67 -35.87 -28.50
N VAL A 122 -1.04 -36.99 -28.13
CA VAL A 122 -0.47 -37.17 -26.80
C VAL A 122 0.52 -36.06 -26.47
N LEU A 123 1.47 -35.81 -27.38
CA LEU A 123 2.48 -34.77 -27.18
C LEU A 123 1.88 -33.38 -27.01
N SER A 124 0.93 -33.01 -27.89
CA SER A 124 0.31 -31.69 -27.85
C SER A 124 -0.45 -31.44 -26.53
N ARG A 125 -1.25 -32.41 -26.07
CA ARG A 125 -2.02 -32.31 -24.83
C ARG A 125 -1.08 -32.27 -23.59
N VAL A 126 -0.12 -33.18 -23.50
CA VAL A 126 0.84 -33.27 -22.41
C VAL A 126 1.65 -31.98 -22.33
N GLN A 127 2.22 -31.49 -23.43
CA GLN A 127 3.00 -30.24 -23.44
C GLN A 127 2.16 -29.03 -22.99
N THR A 128 0.90 -28.96 -23.43
CA THR A 128 -0.01 -27.88 -23.06
C THR A 128 -0.24 -27.86 -21.54
N HIS A 129 -0.61 -29.01 -20.96
CA HIS A 129 -0.91 -29.09 -19.52
C HIS A 129 0.32 -28.99 -18.63
N VAL A 130 1.47 -29.53 -19.07
CA VAL A 130 2.76 -29.31 -18.40
C VAL A 130 3.11 -27.82 -18.38
N LYS A 131 2.99 -27.14 -19.53
CA LYS A 131 3.26 -25.68 -19.61
C LYS A 131 2.37 -24.88 -18.67
N LEU A 132 1.08 -25.16 -18.65
CA LEU A 132 0.13 -24.51 -17.73
C LEU A 132 0.50 -24.76 -16.27
N ARG A 133 0.85 -26.00 -15.92
CA ARG A 133 1.27 -26.36 -14.55
C ARG A 133 2.52 -25.60 -14.12
N LEU A 134 3.52 -25.53 -14.99
CA LEU A 134 4.77 -24.81 -14.70
C LEU A 134 4.56 -23.29 -14.56
N MET A 135 3.70 -22.72 -15.40
CA MET A 135 3.33 -21.31 -15.27
C MET A 135 2.61 -21.03 -13.95
N GLN A 136 1.68 -21.89 -13.56
CA GLN A 136 0.98 -21.77 -12.29
C GLN A 136 1.95 -21.84 -11.11
N GLN A 137 2.86 -22.81 -11.08
CA GLN A 137 3.87 -22.95 -10.02
C GLN A 137 4.78 -21.70 -9.92
N ARG A 138 5.22 -21.16 -11.08
CA ARG A 138 6.00 -19.90 -11.10
C ARG A 138 5.24 -18.72 -10.52
N LEU A 139 3.94 -18.60 -10.87
CA LEU A 139 3.08 -17.55 -10.34
C LEU A 139 2.90 -17.68 -8.83
N GLU A 140 2.62 -18.88 -8.33
CA GLU A 140 2.49 -19.16 -6.90
C GLU A 140 3.76 -18.75 -6.13
N GLN A 141 4.94 -19.14 -6.63
CA GLN A 141 6.23 -18.75 -6.06
C GLN A 141 6.48 -17.23 -6.08
N GLN A 142 6.11 -16.56 -7.17
CA GLN A 142 6.23 -15.11 -7.27
C GLN A 142 5.31 -14.38 -6.30
N VAL A 143 4.07 -14.85 -6.16
CA VAL A 143 3.10 -14.29 -5.19
C VAL A 143 3.64 -14.44 -3.78
N GLU A 144 4.14 -15.63 -3.42
CA GLU A 144 4.71 -15.89 -2.08
C GLU A 144 5.90 -14.96 -1.79
N LYS A 145 6.86 -14.85 -2.71
CA LYS A 145 8.02 -13.95 -2.57
C LYS A 145 7.60 -12.50 -2.41
N ARG A 146 6.65 -12.04 -3.24
CA ARG A 146 6.15 -10.65 -3.17
C ARG A 146 5.40 -10.38 -1.87
N THR A 147 4.56 -11.31 -1.43
CA THR A 147 3.82 -11.19 -0.18
C THR A 147 4.77 -11.10 1.02
N PHE A 148 5.80 -11.94 1.05
CA PHE A 148 6.83 -11.87 2.08
C PHE A 148 7.56 -10.51 2.09
N SER A 149 8.00 -10.04 0.92
CA SER A 149 8.67 -8.73 0.80
C SER A 149 7.78 -7.55 1.19
N LEU A 150 6.49 -7.58 0.80
CA LEU A 150 5.53 -6.56 1.20
C LEU A 150 5.31 -6.54 2.72
N LYS A 151 5.23 -7.71 3.35
CA LYS A 151 5.08 -7.81 4.81
C LYS A 151 6.28 -7.22 5.55
N GLN A 152 7.51 -7.49 5.07
CA GLN A 152 8.71 -6.88 5.65
C GLN A 152 8.68 -5.35 5.54
N ARG A 153 8.38 -4.81 4.34
CA ARG A 153 8.31 -3.36 4.14
C ARG A 153 7.20 -2.70 4.97
N SER A 154 6.07 -3.38 5.16
CA SER A 154 4.99 -2.89 6.02
C SER A 154 5.45 -2.76 7.47
N ASN A 155 6.16 -3.76 7.99
CA ASN A 155 6.70 -3.72 9.35
C ASN A 155 7.74 -2.59 9.52
N GLU A 156 8.69 -2.45 8.58
CA GLU A 156 9.68 -1.37 8.60
C GLU A 156 9.03 0.02 8.57
N LEU A 157 7.95 0.17 7.77
CA LEU A 157 7.19 1.41 7.71
C LEU A 157 6.49 1.71 9.04
N GLU A 158 5.86 0.71 9.66
CA GLU A 158 5.20 0.85 10.96
C GLU A 158 6.19 1.29 12.05
N GLU A 159 7.38 0.68 12.10
CA GLU A 159 8.45 1.08 13.02
C GLU A 159 8.91 2.52 12.77
N THR A 160 9.10 2.91 11.50
CA THR A 160 9.49 4.27 11.12
C THR A 160 8.43 5.29 11.53
N VAL A 161 7.15 4.99 11.29
CA VAL A 161 6.02 5.85 11.69
C VAL A 161 5.96 5.99 13.21
N ALA A 162 6.18 4.91 13.97
CA ALA A 162 6.21 4.95 15.42
C ALA A 162 7.36 5.83 15.93
N ALA A 163 8.57 5.70 15.38
CA ALA A 163 9.71 6.53 15.73
C ALA A 163 9.47 8.02 15.41
N LEU A 164 8.90 8.32 14.24
CA LEU A 164 8.55 9.70 13.86
C LEU A 164 7.50 10.32 14.80
N ARG A 165 6.52 9.56 15.26
CA ARG A 165 5.53 10.06 16.25
C ARG A 165 6.20 10.47 17.56
N VAL A 166 7.11 9.65 18.06
CA VAL A 166 7.87 9.97 19.29
C VAL A 166 8.70 11.25 19.11
N LEU A 167 9.41 11.38 17.99
CA LEU A 167 10.19 12.58 17.69
C LEU A 167 9.32 13.84 17.56
N MET A 168 8.17 13.73 16.92
CA MET A 168 7.22 14.84 16.80
C MET A 168 6.67 15.28 18.16
N GLU A 169 6.39 14.35 19.05
CA GLU A 169 5.94 14.65 20.41
C GLU A 169 7.03 15.32 21.25
N GLN A 170 8.25 14.82 21.16
CA GLN A 170 9.41 15.46 21.80
C GLN A 170 9.64 16.88 21.27
N TYR A 171 9.58 17.07 19.95
CA TYR A 171 9.73 18.41 19.35
C TYR A 171 8.64 19.37 19.80
N LYS A 172 7.39 18.90 19.88
CA LYS A 172 6.26 19.70 20.38
C LYS A 172 6.47 20.14 21.83
N ASN A 173 6.90 19.23 22.69
CA ASN A 173 7.19 19.52 24.09
C ASN A 173 8.34 20.53 24.23
N TYR A 174 9.43 20.33 23.49
CA TYR A 174 10.57 21.25 23.47
C TYR A 174 10.17 22.65 22.98
N SER A 175 9.34 22.74 21.93
CA SER A 175 8.82 24.02 21.43
C SER A 175 7.99 24.74 22.50
N GLN A 176 7.10 24.02 23.18
CA GLN A 176 6.26 24.58 24.24
C GLN A 176 7.09 25.07 25.44
N GLU A 177 8.11 24.32 25.90
CA GLU A 177 9.00 24.72 26.96
C GLU A 177 9.80 25.98 26.58
N THR A 178 10.25 26.05 25.33
CA THR A 178 10.98 27.23 24.82
C THR A 178 10.08 28.46 24.80
N GLU A 179 8.85 28.34 24.28
CA GLU A 179 7.87 29.42 24.25
C GLU A 179 7.54 29.93 25.67
N GLN A 180 7.29 29.01 26.60
CA GLN A 180 7.05 29.37 28.02
C GLN A 180 8.23 30.07 28.66
N THR A 181 9.45 29.60 28.38
CA THR A 181 10.68 30.22 28.93
C THR A 181 10.87 31.64 28.38
N VAL A 182 10.67 31.85 27.09
CA VAL A 182 10.78 33.19 26.48
C VAL A 182 9.70 34.12 27.02
N PHE A 183 8.46 33.64 27.12
CA PHE A 183 7.34 34.41 27.69
C PHE A 183 7.63 34.81 29.14
N PHE A 184 8.11 33.88 29.97
CA PHE A 184 8.47 34.14 31.36
C PHE A 184 9.59 35.19 31.47
N ASN A 185 10.65 35.05 30.70
CA ASN A 185 11.81 35.99 30.72
C ASN A 185 11.38 37.39 30.28
N ILE A 186 10.55 37.53 29.26
CA ILE A 186 10.04 38.84 28.83
C ILE A 186 9.25 39.50 29.97
N ASN A 187 8.28 38.77 30.54
CA ASN A 187 7.44 39.36 31.59
C ASN A 187 8.15 39.63 32.89
N LYS A 188 9.15 38.83 33.29
CA LYS A 188 9.83 38.96 34.54
C LYS A 188 11.04 39.91 34.51
N LEU A 189 11.73 39.98 33.38
CA LEU A 189 12.99 40.74 33.29
C LEU A 189 12.82 42.05 32.48
N ILE A 190 12.10 41.98 31.36
CA ILE A 190 12.03 43.06 30.39
C ILE A 190 10.88 44.03 30.72
N GLN A 191 9.67 43.53 30.95
CA GLN A 191 8.49 44.32 31.20
C GLN A 191 8.66 45.31 32.36
N PRO A 192 9.16 44.90 33.54
CA PRO A 192 9.37 45.83 34.67
C PRO A 192 10.37 46.93 34.36
N THR A 193 11.37 46.64 33.53
CA THR A 193 12.39 47.63 33.15
C THR A 193 11.80 48.69 32.22
N ILE A 194 10.94 48.29 31.27
CA ILE A 194 10.22 49.23 30.40
C ILE A 194 9.26 50.09 31.23
N ASP A 195 8.51 49.48 32.16
CA ASP A 195 7.57 50.20 33.02
C ASP A 195 8.29 51.25 33.89
N ARG A 196 9.51 50.96 34.37
CA ARG A 196 10.36 51.93 35.06
C ARG A 196 10.79 53.07 34.13
N LEU A 197 11.24 52.75 32.90
CA LEU A 197 11.62 53.77 31.91
C LEU A 197 10.48 54.71 31.58
N GLN A 198 9.25 54.23 31.44
CA GLN A 198 8.08 55.05 31.20
C GLN A 198 7.77 56.08 32.32
N ARG A 199 8.17 55.73 33.54
CA ARG A 199 7.98 56.61 34.72
C ARG A 199 9.07 57.66 34.90
N THR A 200 10.13 57.67 34.11
CA THR A 200 11.23 58.62 34.17
C THR A 200 10.92 59.87 33.32
N LYS A 201 11.61 60.98 33.57
CA LYS A 201 11.48 62.19 32.70
C LYS A 201 12.15 61.89 31.35
N LEU A 202 11.38 61.51 30.35
CA LEU A 202 11.83 61.25 28.98
C LEU A 202 11.53 62.45 28.09
N ASN A 203 12.43 62.77 27.17
CA ASN A 203 12.09 63.68 26.04
C ASN A 203 11.17 63.00 25.06
N ASP A 204 10.57 63.75 24.12
CA ASP A 204 9.51 63.23 23.22
C ASP A 204 10.03 62.15 22.28
N ASN A 205 11.28 62.21 21.81
CA ASN A 205 11.93 61.16 21.03
C ASN A 205 12.11 59.84 21.84
N GLN A 206 12.53 59.98 23.09
CA GLN A 206 12.68 58.83 23.98
C GLN A 206 11.36 58.16 24.34
N LYS A 207 10.31 58.95 24.58
CA LYS A 207 8.91 58.42 24.75
C LYS A 207 8.45 57.62 23.56
N MET A 208 8.73 58.12 22.35
CA MET A 208 8.36 57.43 21.09
C MET A 208 9.12 56.09 20.99
N LEU A 209 10.42 56.03 21.23
CA LEU A 209 11.22 54.82 21.20
C LEU A 209 10.76 53.77 22.21
N VAL A 210 10.45 54.21 23.44
CA VAL A 210 9.94 53.31 24.50
C VAL A 210 8.56 52.74 24.11
N LYS A 211 7.71 53.56 23.49
CA LYS A 211 6.39 53.11 22.98
C LYS A 211 6.55 52.04 21.89
N ILE A 212 7.49 52.26 20.97
CA ILE A 212 7.79 51.27 19.92
C ILE A 212 8.33 49.97 20.54
N LEU A 213 9.27 50.09 21.44
CA LEU A 213 9.84 48.91 22.14
C LEU A 213 8.75 48.10 22.87
N TYR A 214 7.88 48.80 23.58
CA TYR A 214 6.73 48.18 24.27
C TYR A 214 5.80 47.45 23.31
N SER A 215 5.49 48.07 22.16
CA SER A 215 4.65 47.47 21.11
C SER A 215 5.30 46.19 20.55
N ASN A 216 6.59 46.25 20.24
CA ASN A 216 7.32 45.08 19.66
C ASN A 216 7.39 43.92 20.68
N ILE A 217 7.63 44.19 21.94
CA ILE A 217 7.65 43.16 22.97
C ILE A 217 6.26 42.53 23.16
N ARG A 218 5.23 43.36 23.15
CA ARG A 218 3.85 42.87 23.23
C ARG A 218 3.48 42.03 22.06
N GLU A 219 3.95 42.35 20.84
CA GLU A 219 3.77 41.54 19.66
C GLU A 219 4.45 40.18 19.79
N ILE A 220 5.71 40.14 20.23
CA ILE A 220 6.44 38.89 20.48
C ILE A 220 5.74 38.06 21.56
N THR A 221 5.30 38.63 22.65
CA THR A 221 4.61 37.90 23.72
C THR A 221 3.23 37.40 23.29
N SER A 222 2.51 38.16 22.47
CA SER A 222 1.21 37.74 21.96
C SER A 222 1.30 36.56 20.98
N SER A 223 2.41 36.47 20.23
CA SER A 223 2.66 35.32 19.31
C SER A 223 3.08 34.03 20.05
N LEU A 224 3.62 34.14 21.27
CA LEU A 224 4.03 33.02 22.11
C LEU A 224 2.91 32.47 23.03
N LEU A 225 1.79 33.19 23.16
CA LEU A 225 0.63 32.65 23.84
C LEU A 225 -0.01 31.58 22.95
N PRO A 226 -0.34 30.38 23.47
CA PRO A 226 -1.04 29.39 22.69
C PRO A 226 -2.35 30.01 22.20
N SER A 227 -2.40 30.27 20.90
CA SER A 227 -3.54 30.92 20.24
C SER A 227 -4.79 30.08 20.50
N ARG A 228 -5.74 30.63 21.20
CA ARG A 228 -7.11 30.19 21.05
C ARG A 228 -7.47 30.38 19.58
N GLU A 229 -7.40 29.26 18.84
CA GLU A 229 -7.98 29.01 17.54
C GLU A 229 -7.76 30.00 16.37
N GLY A 230 -6.87 29.62 15.47
CA GLY A 230 -7.17 29.61 14.02
C GLY A 230 -7.10 30.92 13.22
N VAL A 231 -7.20 32.10 13.78
CA VAL A 231 -7.28 33.36 13.04
C VAL A 231 -5.89 33.94 12.71
N HIS A 232 -4.93 33.80 13.62
CA HIS A 232 -3.57 34.33 13.43
C HIS A 232 -2.76 33.61 12.36
N LEU A 233 -3.06 32.32 12.08
CA LEU A 233 -2.37 31.52 11.06
C LEU A 233 -2.70 31.88 9.61
N LYS A 234 -3.73 32.69 9.37
CA LYS A 234 -4.19 33.05 8.01
C LYS A 234 -3.76 34.43 7.55
N LEU A 235 -3.31 35.30 8.46
CA LEU A 235 -2.96 36.68 8.17
C LEU A 235 -1.44 36.86 8.08
N THR A 236 -0.99 37.69 7.16
CA THR A 236 0.43 38.15 7.14
C THR A 236 0.73 39.06 8.32
N PRO A 237 2.00 39.27 8.71
CA PRO A 237 2.36 40.18 9.81
C PRO A 237 1.73 41.60 9.66
N THR A 238 1.77 42.16 8.47
CA THR A 238 1.16 43.46 8.18
C THR A 238 -0.36 43.45 8.31
N GLU A 239 -1.01 42.36 7.82
CA GLU A 239 -2.45 42.16 7.97
C GLU A 239 -2.86 42.01 9.43
N LEU A 240 -2.02 41.37 10.23
CA LEU A 240 -2.24 41.21 11.67
C LEU A 240 -2.14 42.54 12.40
N GLN A 241 -1.13 43.36 12.10
CA GLN A 241 -0.99 44.72 12.66
C GLN A 241 -2.24 45.58 12.32
N ILE A 242 -2.69 45.53 11.07
CA ILE A 242 -3.89 46.27 10.63
C ILE A 242 -5.13 45.75 11.34
N ALA A 243 -5.28 44.40 11.52
CA ALA A 243 -6.38 43.79 12.24
C ALA A 243 -6.42 44.24 13.71
N ASN A 244 -5.26 44.30 14.39
CA ASN A 244 -5.15 44.80 15.75
C ASN A 244 -5.53 46.29 15.89
N LEU A 245 -5.12 47.12 14.94
CA LEU A 245 -5.50 48.52 14.94
C LEU A 245 -7.01 48.70 14.66
N ILE A 246 -7.63 47.85 13.84
CA ILE A 246 -9.07 47.80 13.64
C ILE A 246 -9.81 47.38 14.95
N LYS A 247 -9.28 46.42 15.71
CA LYS A 247 -9.82 46.06 17.03
C LYS A 247 -9.86 47.27 17.98
N GLN A 248 -8.83 48.15 17.92
CA GLN A 248 -8.68 49.33 18.74
C GLN A 248 -9.52 50.53 18.25
N ASP A 249 -10.46 50.33 17.31
CA ASP A 249 -11.35 51.35 16.75
C ASP A 249 -10.71 52.39 15.85
N ASN A 250 -9.49 52.14 15.36
CA ASN A 250 -8.85 53.08 14.44
C ASN A 250 -9.50 53.00 13.05
N GLN A 251 -9.75 54.18 12.48
CA GLN A 251 -10.30 54.27 11.13
C GLN A 251 -9.20 54.10 10.06
N THR A 252 -9.59 53.91 8.80
CA THR A 252 -8.64 53.66 7.71
C THR A 252 -7.60 54.80 7.54
N LYS A 253 -7.97 56.04 7.84
CA LYS A 253 -7.05 57.18 7.80
C LYS A 253 -6.04 57.14 8.94
N ASP A 254 -6.50 56.83 10.15
CA ASP A 254 -5.65 56.78 11.35
C ASP A 254 -4.63 55.64 11.21
N ILE A 255 -5.07 54.48 10.71
CA ILE A 255 -4.18 53.33 10.44
C ILE A 255 -3.14 53.67 9.36
N ALA A 256 -3.53 54.43 8.33
CA ALA A 256 -2.63 54.90 7.29
C ALA A 256 -1.51 55.80 7.84
N GLU A 257 -1.85 56.73 8.74
CA GLU A 257 -0.89 57.57 9.42
C GLU A 257 0.03 56.80 10.37
N ILE A 258 -0.52 55.89 11.18
CA ILE A 258 0.23 55.07 12.13
C ILE A 258 1.28 54.21 11.44
N LEU A 259 0.90 53.59 10.28
CA LEU A 259 1.76 52.68 9.54
C LEU A 259 2.56 53.33 8.42
N ASN A 260 2.43 54.64 8.24
CA ASN A 260 3.03 55.42 7.15
C ASN A 260 2.73 54.83 5.74
N LEU A 261 1.46 54.44 5.52
CA LEU A 261 0.96 53.85 4.28
C LEU A 261 -0.17 54.73 3.69
N SER A 262 -0.50 54.51 2.42
CA SER A 262 -1.65 55.20 1.83
C SER A 262 -2.99 54.62 2.32
N PRO A 263 -4.06 55.43 2.47
CA PRO A 263 -5.39 54.92 2.81
C PRO A 263 -5.91 53.86 1.82
N ALA A 264 -5.49 53.95 0.55
CA ALA A 264 -5.83 52.95 -0.47
C ALA A 264 -5.15 51.57 -0.18
N THR A 265 -3.89 51.58 0.28
CA THR A 265 -3.16 50.39 0.69
C THR A 265 -3.81 49.70 1.90
N ILE A 266 -4.22 50.50 2.90
CA ILE A 266 -4.95 49.96 4.06
C ILE A 266 -6.30 49.36 3.65
N SER A 267 -7.03 49.99 2.73
CA SER A 267 -8.28 49.45 2.19
C SER A 267 -8.09 48.10 1.50
N THR A 268 -6.99 47.94 0.76
CA THR A 268 -6.62 46.67 0.12
C THR A 268 -6.32 45.57 1.17
N HIS A 269 -5.55 45.89 2.19
CA HIS A 269 -5.29 44.94 3.29
C HIS A 269 -6.58 44.58 4.03
N ARG A 270 -7.48 45.48 4.33
CA ARG A 270 -8.80 45.21 4.94
C ARG A 270 -9.61 44.24 4.09
N LYS A 271 -9.59 44.37 2.76
CA LYS A 271 -10.25 43.48 1.81
C LYS A 271 -9.62 42.06 1.86
N ASN A 272 -8.29 41.99 1.89
CA ASN A 272 -7.55 40.74 1.98
C ASN A 272 -7.80 40.02 3.32
N ILE A 273 -7.79 40.73 4.43
CA ILE A 273 -8.15 40.24 5.76
C ILE A 273 -9.55 39.60 5.73
N ARG A 274 -10.56 40.34 5.19
CA ARG A 274 -11.93 39.80 5.05
C ARG A 274 -11.95 38.49 4.24
N LYS A 275 -11.22 38.44 3.11
CA LYS A 275 -11.13 37.26 2.25
C LYS A 275 -10.51 36.08 2.98
N LYS A 276 -9.40 36.32 3.69
CA LYS A 276 -8.67 35.25 4.42
C LYS A 276 -9.44 34.73 5.64
N LEU A 277 -10.24 35.57 6.28
CA LEU A 277 -11.12 35.23 7.39
C LEU A 277 -12.48 34.67 6.97
N GLY A 278 -12.73 34.52 5.66
CA GLY A 278 -13.99 33.99 5.14
C GLY A 278 -15.21 34.95 5.26
N ILE A 279 -14.97 36.23 5.55
CA ILE A 279 -16.02 37.24 5.75
C ILE A 279 -16.27 37.96 4.42
N THR A 280 -16.65 37.24 3.38
CA THR A 280 -16.83 37.84 2.02
C THR A 280 -18.24 38.36 1.78
N ARG A 281 -19.24 38.04 2.60
CA ARG A 281 -20.60 38.55 2.49
C ARG A 281 -20.81 39.79 3.33
N GLU A 282 -21.32 40.85 2.72
CA GLU A 282 -21.26 42.29 3.05
C GLU A 282 -21.87 42.76 4.38
N LYS A 283 -22.48 41.94 5.19
CA LYS A 283 -23.22 42.43 6.36
C LYS A 283 -22.50 42.29 7.72
N VAL A 284 -21.29 41.72 7.76
CA VAL A 284 -20.55 41.58 9.01
C VAL A 284 -19.50 42.65 9.17
N ASN A 285 -19.57 43.45 10.24
CA ASN A 285 -18.56 44.45 10.53
C ASN A 285 -17.25 43.77 10.90
N LEU A 286 -16.14 44.07 10.18
CA LEU A 286 -14.84 43.46 10.39
C LEU A 286 -14.33 43.64 11.83
N ARG A 287 -14.57 44.79 12.45
CA ARG A 287 -14.22 45.08 13.83
C ARG A 287 -14.95 44.12 14.79
N THR A 288 -16.28 44.03 14.66
CA THR A 288 -17.10 43.15 15.52
C THR A 288 -16.65 41.71 15.41
N PHE A 289 -16.36 41.24 14.21
CA PHE A 289 -15.85 39.88 14.00
C PHE A 289 -14.48 39.69 14.64
N LEU A 290 -13.53 40.64 14.43
CA LEU A 290 -12.20 40.55 15.02
C LEU A 290 -12.21 40.64 16.54
N THR A 291 -13.21 41.27 17.14
CA THR A 291 -13.34 41.40 18.61
C THR A 291 -13.97 40.17 19.25
N SER A 292 -14.76 39.39 18.47
CA SER A 292 -15.42 38.16 18.96
C SER A 292 -14.55 36.91 18.84
N VAL A 293 -13.43 37.02 18.17
CA VAL A 293 -12.44 35.95 17.95
C VAL A 293 -11.11 36.35 18.60
#